data_e5568fe3b4abd253c091403bb0bbc97c
#
_entry.id   e5568fe3b4abd253c091403bb0bbc97c
#
_cell.length_a   1.000
_cell.length_b   1.000
_cell.length_c   1.000
_cell.angle_alpha   90.00
_cell.angle_beta   90.00
_cell.angle_gamma   90.00
#
_symmetry.space_group_name_H-M   'P 1'
#
loop_
_entity.id
_entity.type
_entity.pdbx_description
1 polymer ?
#
loop_
_entity_poly.entity_id
_entity_poly.type
_entity_poly.pdbx_seq_one_letter_code
_entity_poly.pdbx_strand_id
1 'polypeptide(L)'
;MKKVYKSILAATIALSTTMSIVTGFAANNDKEKNQENNSAITYNAGNEIKPDVQVLSDNGTQLTKGVDYDLSYENNVNVGKATVNITFKGNYEGTRSVNFNIIAKALSNDLIDISETPAQTYTGSAITPTPTIKFGDVTLVKDKDYTLSYTDNVNAGKAKINVSFIGNYSGTASTTFDIIADVLNQEKVNISETAAQTYTGSAITPTPTIKYGEVTLVKDKDYNLTYTDNVNVGTAKVSIAFIGNYSGTASTSFEITARIVSEDDKTIIIQAIPNQTYTGSEIKPEPVIIDKNR
;
A
#
# COMPACT_ATOMS: atom_id res chain seq x y z
N MET A 1 19.66 20.01 16.13
CA MET A 1 18.34 19.38 15.91
C MET A 1 17.29 20.18 16.68
N LYS A 2 16.58 21.08 15.99
CA LYS A 2 15.50 21.89 16.61
C LYS A 2 14.18 21.12 16.45
N LYS A 3 13.65 20.61 17.56
CA LYS A 3 12.26 20.13 17.63
C LYS A 3 11.35 21.34 17.45
N VAL A 4 10.66 21.41 16.32
CA VAL A 4 9.57 22.36 16.11
C VAL A 4 8.35 21.75 16.78
N TYR A 5 8.04 22.24 17.99
CA TYR A 5 6.74 21.99 18.60
C TYR A 5 5.70 22.76 17.77
N LYS A 6 4.91 22.08 16.96
CA LYS A 6 3.64 22.63 16.45
C LYS A 6 2.74 22.80 17.67
N SER A 7 2.60 24.03 18.10
CA SER A 7 1.59 24.46 19.06
C SER A 7 0.23 24.10 18.47
N ILE A 8 -0.43 23.09 19.05
CA ILE A 8 -1.83 22.79 18.78
C ILE A 8 -2.62 23.91 19.44
N LEU A 9 -2.99 24.90 18.65
CA LEU A 9 -4.00 25.86 19.02
C LEU A 9 -5.32 25.10 19.05
N ALA A 10 -5.75 24.67 20.24
CA ALA A 10 -7.12 24.24 20.49
C ALA A 10 -8.02 25.43 20.24
N ALA A 11 -8.38 25.66 18.98
CA ALA A 11 -9.45 26.57 18.63
C ALA A 11 -10.75 25.95 19.13
N THR A 12 -11.15 26.33 20.35
CA THR A 12 -12.54 26.24 20.78
C THR A 12 -13.31 27.19 19.87
N ILE A 13 -13.72 26.67 18.68
CA ILE A 13 -14.68 27.39 17.85
C ILE A 13 -16.01 27.23 18.57
N ALA A 14 -16.33 28.21 19.41
CA ALA A 14 -17.69 28.44 19.82
C ALA A 14 -18.48 28.89 18.58
N LEU A 15 -18.98 27.90 17.81
CA LEU A 15 -19.89 28.14 16.70
C LEU A 15 -21.24 28.43 17.32
N SER A 16 -21.54 29.68 17.63
CA SER A 16 -22.90 30.13 17.92
C SER A 16 -23.66 30.19 16.61
N THR A 17 -24.17 29.04 16.16
CA THR A 17 -25.19 29.02 15.11
C THR A 17 -26.52 29.30 15.79
N THR A 18 -26.94 30.56 15.81
CA THR A 18 -28.30 30.94 16.18
C THR A 18 -29.24 30.46 15.07
N MET A 19 -30.01 29.44 15.39
CA MET A 19 -31.08 28.95 14.54
C MET A 19 -32.33 29.77 14.84
N SER A 20 -32.67 30.75 13.99
CA SER A 20 -33.87 31.55 14.15
C SER A 20 -35.07 30.78 13.63
N ILE A 21 -35.97 30.37 14.52
CA ILE A 21 -37.27 29.78 14.19
C ILE A 21 -38.31 30.85 14.41
N VAL A 22 -38.92 31.33 13.33
CA VAL A 22 -40.13 32.16 13.38
C VAL A 22 -41.32 31.24 13.43
N THR A 23 -41.93 31.07 14.59
CA THR A 23 -43.22 30.40 14.72
C THR A 23 -44.32 31.46 14.87
N GLY A 24 -44.97 31.81 13.74
CA GLY A 24 -46.24 32.58 13.81
C GLY A 24 -47.33 31.68 14.36
N PHE A 25 -47.96 32.08 15.48
CA PHE A 25 -49.15 31.41 16.01
C PHE A 25 -50.40 32.02 15.35
N ALA A 26 -50.81 31.52 14.21
CA ALA A 26 -52.16 31.76 13.72
C ALA A 26 -53.07 30.67 14.28
N ALA A 27 -54.01 31.06 15.14
CA ALA A 27 -55.15 30.23 15.54
C ALA A 27 -56.05 30.10 14.32
N ASN A 28 -55.77 29.19 13.41
CA ASN A 28 -56.68 28.66 12.41
C ASN A 28 -56.17 27.32 11.88
N ASN A 29 -57.06 26.34 11.89
CA ASN A 29 -56.93 24.98 11.35
C ASN A 29 -56.37 24.98 9.92
N ASP A 30 -55.06 24.88 9.77
CA ASP A 30 -54.44 24.43 8.53
C ASP A 30 -53.10 23.78 8.80
N LYS A 31 -53.05 22.50 8.51
CA LYS A 31 -51.95 21.58 8.29
C LYS A 31 -50.55 22.07 8.73
N GLU A 32 -49.98 21.37 9.70
CA GLU A 32 -48.60 21.44 10.12
C GLU A 32 -47.66 21.61 8.92
N LYS A 33 -47.20 22.83 8.65
CA LYS A 33 -45.97 23.04 7.89
C LYS A 33 -44.83 22.91 8.87
N ASN A 34 -44.27 21.70 8.97
CA ASN A 34 -42.92 21.50 9.48
C ASN A 34 -42.02 22.42 8.70
N GLN A 35 -41.59 23.53 9.28
CA GLN A 35 -40.49 24.32 8.70
C GLN A 35 -39.25 23.48 8.83
N GLU A 36 -38.85 22.80 7.76
CA GLU A 36 -37.51 22.24 7.65
C GLU A 36 -36.52 23.40 7.62
N ASN A 37 -35.94 23.69 8.76
CA ASN A 37 -34.80 24.59 8.80
C ASN A 37 -33.60 23.82 8.26
N ASN A 38 -33.15 24.19 7.06
CA ASN A 38 -32.08 23.52 6.32
C ASN A 38 -30.69 23.87 6.87
N SER A 39 -30.58 24.20 8.18
CA SER A 39 -29.33 24.47 8.85
C SER A 39 -28.57 23.15 9.08
N ALA A 40 -27.43 22.98 8.41
CA ALA A 40 -26.55 21.85 8.59
C ALA A 40 -25.46 22.20 9.63
N ILE A 41 -25.32 21.40 10.67
CA ILE A 41 -24.28 21.55 11.70
C ILE A 41 -23.30 20.39 11.57
N THR A 42 -22.01 20.70 11.56
CA THR A 42 -20.98 19.65 11.43
C THR A 42 -20.86 18.82 12.70
N TYR A 43 -20.69 17.50 12.57
CA TYR A 43 -20.43 16.55 13.64
C TYR A 43 -19.29 17.02 14.56
N ASN A 44 -19.50 16.91 15.88
CA ASN A 44 -18.62 17.43 16.90
C ASN A 44 -17.99 16.35 17.79
N ALA A 45 -17.25 15.42 17.15
CA ALA A 45 -16.42 14.41 17.84
C ALA A 45 -17.13 13.64 18.98
N GLY A 46 -18.42 13.32 18.80
CA GLY A 46 -19.22 12.57 19.78
C GLY A 46 -19.88 13.41 20.86
N ASN A 47 -19.68 14.73 20.84
CA ASN A 47 -20.36 15.61 21.77
C ASN A 47 -21.78 15.94 21.28
N GLU A 48 -22.70 16.16 22.24
CA GLU A 48 -24.04 16.62 21.92
C GLU A 48 -24.02 18.00 21.23
N ILE A 49 -24.82 18.13 20.18
CA ILE A 49 -25.02 19.38 19.45
C ILE A 49 -26.34 19.97 19.92
N LYS A 50 -26.30 21.11 20.60
CA LYS A 50 -27.45 21.80 21.19
C LYS A 50 -27.53 23.21 20.65
N PRO A 51 -28.02 23.41 19.40
CA PRO A 51 -28.18 24.75 18.85
C PRO A 51 -29.16 25.56 19.67
N ASP A 52 -28.89 26.85 19.83
CA ASP A 52 -29.85 27.77 20.43
C ASP A 52 -31.03 28.00 19.48
N VAL A 53 -32.23 27.96 20.04
CA VAL A 53 -33.49 28.11 19.31
C VAL A 53 -34.15 29.39 19.79
N GLN A 54 -34.44 30.30 18.86
CA GLN A 54 -35.30 31.47 19.14
C GLN A 54 -36.74 31.09 18.86
N VAL A 55 -37.60 31.31 19.87
CA VAL A 55 -39.01 31.09 19.77
C VAL A 55 -39.74 32.45 19.86
N LEU A 56 -40.54 32.74 18.84
CA LEU A 56 -41.30 33.99 18.79
C LEU A 56 -42.80 33.68 18.90
N SER A 57 -43.53 34.55 19.56
CA SER A 57 -45.00 34.57 19.54
C SER A 57 -45.55 35.13 18.21
N ASP A 58 -46.84 35.04 17.98
CA ASP A 58 -47.49 35.49 16.73
C ASP A 58 -47.28 36.96 16.42
N ASN A 59 -47.15 37.78 17.46
CA ASN A 59 -46.85 39.22 17.32
C ASN A 59 -45.38 39.55 17.19
N GLY A 60 -44.49 38.52 17.06
CA GLY A 60 -43.05 38.66 16.91
C GLY A 60 -42.30 38.89 18.25
N THR A 61 -42.94 38.77 19.38
CA THR A 61 -42.28 38.89 20.70
C THR A 61 -41.45 37.62 20.95
N GLN A 62 -40.19 37.78 21.32
CA GLN A 62 -39.29 36.67 21.67
C GLN A 62 -39.71 36.08 23.02
N LEU A 63 -39.92 34.76 23.07
CA LEU A 63 -40.15 34.02 24.30
C LEU A 63 -38.83 33.70 25.02
N THR A 64 -38.90 33.60 26.35
CA THR A 64 -37.72 33.37 27.18
C THR A 64 -37.59 31.91 27.57
N LYS A 65 -36.44 31.30 27.18
CA LYS A 65 -36.07 29.93 27.59
C LYS A 65 -35.98 29.85 29.11
N GLY A 66 -36.51 28.78 29.70
CA GLY A 66 -36.56 28.60 31.15
C GLY A 66 -37.75 29.27 31.84
N VAL A 67 -38.40 30.24 31.18
CA VAL A 67 -39.63 30.92 31.68
C VAL A 67 -40.85 30.51 30.89
N ASP A 68 -40.81 30.66 29.57
CA ASP A 68 -41.92 30.42 28.66
C ASP A 68 -41.84 29.05 27.97
N TYR A 69 -40.63 28.47 27.87
CA TYR A 69 -40.41 27.17 27.30
C TYR A 69 -39.09 26.53 27.81
N ASP A 70 -38.99 25.20 27.67
CA ASP A 70 -37.78 24.40 27.82
C ASP A 70 -37.44 23.70 26.52
N LEU A 71 -36.13 23.34 26.33
CA LEU A 71 -35.64 22.58 25.18
C LEU A 71 -35.12 21.23 25.62
N SER A 72 -35.46 20.21 24.82
CA SER A 72 -34.79 18.92 24.85
C SER A 72 -34.36 18.52 23.44
N TYR A 73 -33.38 17.62 23.34
CA TYR A 73 -32.77 17.24 22.06
C TYR A 73 -32.77 15.74 21.91
N GLU A 74 -32.99 15.28 20.67
CA GLU A 74 -32.95 13.87 20.30
C GLU A 74 -32.09 13.70 19.06
N ASN A 75 -31.36 12.56 19.00
CA ASN A 75 -30.47 12.20 17.89
C ASN A 75 -29.42 13.27 17.56
N ASN A 76 -29.02 14.08 18.57
CA ASN A 76 -28.19 15.27 18.41
C ASN A 76 -26.68 15.02 18.58
N VAL A 77 -26.21 13.76 18.41
CA VAL A 77 -24.79 13.38 18.53
C VAL A 77 -24.21 12.97 17.19
N ASN A 78 -24.88 12.09 16.45
CA ASN A 78 -24.35 11.50 15.23
C ASN A 78 -24.91 12.17 13.97
N VAL A 79 -24.23 11.94 12.85
CA VAL A 79 -24.68 12.38 11.53
C VAL A 79 -26.10 11.88 11.25
N GLY A 80 -26.94 12.78 10.76
CA GLY A 80 -28.33 12.51 10.46
C GLY A 80 -29.25 13.64 10.86
N LYS A 81 -30.54 13.33 10.93
CA LYS A 81 -31.60 14.26 11.32
C LYS A 81 -31.73 14.26 12.85
N ALA A 82 -31.47 15.39 13.47
CA ALA A 82 -31.67 15.64 14.89
C ALA A 82 -32.93 16.47 15.13
N THR A 83 -33.50 16.36 16.33
CA THR A 83 -34.77 17.04 16.72
C THR A 83 -34.52 17.88 17.95
N VAL A 84 -35.03 19.10 17.93
CA VAL A 84 -35.21 19.95 19.11
C VAL A 84 -36.67 19.93 19.50
N ASN A 85 -36.97 19.47 20.69
CA ASN A 85 -38.32 19.51 21.26
C ASN A 85 -38.45 20.74 22.16
N ILE A 86 -39.50 21.53 21.93
CA ILE A 86 -39.85 22.73 22.64
C ILE A 86 -41.09 22.42 23.48
N THR A 87 -40.96 22.48 24.79
CA THR A 87 -42.07 22.31 25.71
C THR A 87 -42.45 23.66 26.29
N PHE A 88 -43.60 24.16 25.97
CA PHE A 88 -44.10 25.45 26.50
C PHE A 88 -44.54 25.32 27.94
N LYS A 89 -44.42 26.44 28.70
CA LYS A 89 -44.76 26.52 30.10
C LYS A 89 -45.11 27.98 30.52
N GLY A 90 -45.48 28.19 31.78
CA GLY A 90 -45.89 29.49 32.27
C GLY A 90 -47.21 29.96 31.72
N ASN A 91 -47.21 31.01 30.91
CA ASN A 91 -48.38 31.50 30.22
C ASN A 91 -48.70 30.76 28.90
N TYR A 92 -47.91 29.79 28.56
CA TYR A 92 -48.01 28.97 27.32
C TYR A 92 -48.11 27.50 27.68
N GLU A 93 -48.74 26.70 26.82
CA GLU A 93 -48.82 25.25 26.97
C GLU A 93 -48.63 24.52 25.63
N GLY A 94 -48.34 23.22 25.69
CA GLY A 94 -48.16 22.37 24.53
C GLY A 94 -46.70 22.13 24.17
N THR A 95 -46.51 21.46 23.04
CA THR A 95 -45.19 21.09 22.54
C THR A 95 -45.05 21.39 21.05
N ARG A 96 -43.84 21.68 20.62
CA ARG A 96 -43.47 21.80 19.20
C ARG A 96 -42.10 21.13 19.00
N SER A 97 -41.82 20.71 17.77
CA SER A 97 -40.49 20.21 17.45
C SER A 97 -39.98 20.79 16.13
N VAL A 98 -38.66 20.93 16.03
CA VAL A 98 -38.00 21.34 14.82
C VAL A 98 -36.80 20.44 14.60
N ASN A 99 -36.45 20.23 13.33
CA ASN A 99 -35.35 19.36 12.97
C ASN A 99 -34.16 20.20 12.46
N PHE A 100 -32.96 19.66 12.65
CA PHE A 100 -31.75 20.13 12.00
C PHE A 100 -30.92 18.93 11.52
N ASN A 101 -30.04 19.15 10.55
CA ASN A 101 -29.19 18.09 10.03
C ASN A 101 -27.80 18.19 10.64
N ILE A 102 -27.28 17.06 11.11
CA ILE A 102 -25.86 16.91 11.46
C ILE A 102 -25.18 16.30 10.24
N ILE A 103 -24.18 16.98 9.70
CA ILE A 103 -23.38 16.53 8.56
C ILE A 103 -22.02 16.02 9.01
N ALA A 104 -21.45 15.11 8.22
CA ALA A 104 -20.18 14.52 8.52
C ALA A 104 -19.05 15.56 8.60
N LYS A 105 -18.11 15.34 9.53
CA LYS A 105 -16.88 16.12 9.63
C LYS A 105 -15.93 15.71 8.52
N ALA A 106 -15.59 16.61 7.62
CA ALA A 106 -14.60 16.36 6.58
C ALA A 106 -13.19 16.27 7.19
N LEU A 107 -12.47 15.19 6.87
CA LEU A 107 -11.10 14.92 7.28
C LEU A 107 -10.19 14.77 6.06
N SER A 108 -8.92 15.14 6.26
CA SER A 108 -7.83 15.03 5.28
C SER A 108 -6.52 14.77 6.00
N ASN A 109 -5.43 14.51 5.28
CA ASN A 109 -4.11 14.28 5.88
C ASN A 109 -3.65 15.40 6.84
N ASP A 110 -4.07 16.65 6.60
CA ASP A 110 -3.67 17.80 7.41
C ASP A 110 -4.36 17.87 8.78
N LEU A 111 -5.45 17.11 8.95
CA LEU A 111 -6.30 17.14 10.14
C LEU A 111 -6.16 15.91 11.02
N ILE A 112 -5.43 14.90 10.57
CA ILE A 112 -5.32 13.60 11.25
C ILE A 112 -3.87 13.21 11.45
N ASP A 113 -3.64 12.35 12.44
CA ASP A 113 -2.39 11.65 12.64
C ASP A 113 -2.56 10.18 12.20
N ILE A 114 -1.74 9.73 11.26
CA ILE A 114 -1.65 8.32 10.87
C ILE A 114 -0.32 7.78 11.39
N SER A 115 -0.35 6.73 12.22
CA SER A 115 0.87 6.12 12.73
C SER A 115 1.74 5.60 11.60
N GLU A 116 3.05 5.70 11.75
CA GLU A 116 4.01 5.07 10.85
C GLU A 116 3.75 3.56 10.77
N THR A 117 3.83 3.02 9.56
CA THR A 117 3.77 1.57 9.31
C THR A 117 5.19 1.08 9.09
N PRO A 118 5.73 0.19 9.93
CA PRO A 118 7.06 -0.39 9.73
C PRO A 118 7.17 -1.09 8.39
N ALA A 119 8.39 -1.13 7.82
CA ALA A 119 8.66 -1.86 6.60
C ALA A 119 8.26 -3.35 6.77
N GLN A 120 7.67 -3.90 5.72
CA GLN A 120 7.21 -5.29 5.65
C GLN A 120 8.09 -6.07 4.68
N THR A 121 8.36 -7.34 4.94
CA THR A 121 9.10 -8.19 3.99
C THR A 121 8.12 -8.74 2.94
N TYR A 122 8.59 -8.84 1.70
CA TYR A 122 7.85 -9.49 0.62
C TYR A 122 7.43 -10.92 0.99
N THR A 123 6.16 -11.26 0.73
CA THR A 123 5.58 -12.56 1.09
C THR A 123 4.99 -13.32 -0.11
N GLY A 124 4.99 -12.71 -1.30
CA GLY A 124 4.28 -13.22 -2.46
C GLY A 124 2.77 -12.95 -2.48
N SER A 125 2.24 -12.36 -1.41
CA SER A 125 0.81 -12.04 -1.24
C SER A 125 0.61 -10.58 -0.87
N ALA A 126 -0.64 -10.09 -1.00
CA ALA A 126 -0.97 -8.72 -0.62
C ALA A 126 -0.74 -8.48 0.88
N ILE A 127 -0.03 -7.41 1.20
CA ILE A 127 0.31 -6.97 2.56
C ILE A 127 -0.63 -5.82 2.92
N THR A 128 -1.40 -5.98 4.02
CA THR A 128 -2.50 -5.07 4.39
C THR A 128 -2.40 -4.60 5.85
N PRO A 129 -1.37 -3.84 6.21
CA PRO A 129 -1.21 -3.34 7.58
C PRO A 129 -2.31 -2.33 7.93
N THR A 130 -2.70 -2.28 9.20
CA THR A 130 -3.70 -1.35 9.70
C THR A 130 -3.02 -0.33 10.62
N PRO A 131 -2.73 0.89 10.14
CA PRO A 131 -2.18 1.94 10.99
C PRO A 131 -3.22 2.46 11.98
N THR A 132 -2.77 3.01 13.10
CA THR A 132 -3.63 3.78 13.99
C THR A 132 -3.88 5.15 13.37
N ILE A 133 -5.16 5.57 13.34
CA ILE A 133 -5.56 6.88 12.82
C ILE A 133 -6.23 7.66 13.94
N LYS A 134 -5.80 8.91 14.14
CA LYS A 134 -6.35 9.81 15.17
C LYS A 134 -6.80 11.14 14.55
N PHE A 135 -7.92 11.65 15.07
CA PHE A 135 -8.36 13.02 14.87
C PHE A 135 -8.30 13.74 16.21
N GLY A 136 -7.29 14.57 16.42
CA GLY A 136 -6.94 15.09 17.74
C GLY A 136 -6.69 13.96 18.73
N ASP A 137 -7.38 13.97 19.88
CA ASP A 137 -7.26 12.92 20.89
C ASP A 137 -8.13 11.69 20.63
N VAL A 138 -8.99 11.72 19.60
CA VAL A 138 -9.91 10.64 19.28
C VAL A 138 -9.25 9.63 18.36
N THR A 139 -9.11 8.38 18.80
CA THR A 139 -8.71 7.27 17.94
C THR A 139 -9.90 6.79 17.11
N LEU A 140 -9.77 6.85 15.78
CA LEU A 140 -10.81 6.42 14.85
C LEU A 140 -10.84 4.89 14.75
N VAL A 141 -12.04 4.34 14.56
CA VAL A 141 -12.30 2.91 14.53
C VAL A 141 -12.52 2.45 13.09
N LYS A 142 -11.71 1.47 12.64
CA LYS A 142 -11.87 0.85 11.33
C LYS A 142 -13.27 0.26 11.17
N ASP A 143 -13.83 0.35 9.95
CA ASP A 143 -15.16 -0.13 9.54
C ASP A 143 -16.35 0.60 10.21
N LYS A 144 -16.07 1.55 11.12
CA LYS A 144 -17.04 2.47 11.71
C LYS A 144 -16.80 3.92 11.26
N ASP A 145 -15.56 4.38 11.36
CA ASP A 145 -15.16 5.76 11.09
C ASP A 145 -14.38 5.88 9.77
N TYR A 146 -13.77 4.80 9.30
CA TYR A 146 -13.01 4.74 8.04
C TYR A 146 -12.90 3.32 7.50
N THR A 147 -12.63 3.21 6.20
CA THR A 147 -12.23 1.99 5.50
C THR A 147 -10.84 2.14 4.91
N LEU A 148 -10.14 1.03 4.67
CA LEU A 148 -8.81 0.99 4.06
C LEU A 148 -8.86 0.28 2.71
N SER A 149 -8.08 0.80 1.75
CA SER A 149 -7.71 0.11 0.54
C SER A 149 -6.23 0.31 0.26
N TYR A 150 -5.64 -0.58 -0.56
CA TYR A 150 -4.20 -0.63 -0.77
C TYR A 150 -3.88 -0.65 -2.25
N THR A 151 -2.75 -0.03 -2.62
CA THR A 151 -2.18 -0.13 -3.97
C THR A 151 -0.69 -0.46 -3.86
N ASP A 152 -0.17 -1.16 -4.87
CA ASP A 152 1.24 -1.59 -4.96
C ASP A 152 1.71 -2.41 -3.74
N ASN A 153 0.79 -3.11 -3.07
CA ASN A 153 1.01 -3.78 -1.79
C ASN A 153 1.37 -5.27 -1.90
N VAL A 154 1.84 -5.72 -3.07
CA VAL A 154 2.26 -7.12 -3.31
C VAL A 154 3.77 -7.21 -3.49
N ASN A 155 4.36 -6.39 -4.36
CA ASN A 155 5.78 -6.47 -4.73
C ASN A 155 6.66 -5.56 -3.85
N ALA A 156 7.94 -5.87 -3.78
CA ALA A 156 8.93 -5.03 -3.12
C ALA A 156 8.94 -3.61 -3.74
N GLY A 157 8.96 -2.61 -2.89
CA GLY A 157 8.84 -1.21 -3.25
C GLY A 157 7.98 -0.42 -2.26
N LYS A 158 7.46 0.73 -2.70
CA LYS A 158 6.64 1.60 -1.88
C LYS A 158 5.16 1.33 -2.13
N ALA A 159 4.48 0.79 -1.14
CA ALA A 159 3.04 0.54 -1.14
C ALA A 159 2.28 1.73 -0.54
N LYS A 160 1.01 1.89 -0.92
CA LYS A 160 0.15 2.97 -0.44
C LYS A 160 -1.08 2.42 0.28
N ILE A 161 -1.41 3.04 1.40
CA ILE A 161 -2.65 2.85 2.16
C ILE A 161 -3.56 4.03 1.85
N ASN A 162 -4.75 3.79 1.30
CA ASN A 162 -5.77 4.79 1.09
C ASN A 162 -6.83 4.65 2.19
N VAL A 163 -7.19 5.76 2.79
CA VAL A 163 -8.18 5.88 3.86
C VAL A 163 -9.41 6.59 3.29
N SER A 164 -10.58 5.99 3.42
CA SER A 164 -11.86 6.63 3.11
C SER A 164 -12.66 6.78 4.39
N PHE A 165 -12.95 8.01 4.80
CA PHE A 165 -13.73 8.27 6.01
C PHE A 165 -15.21 8.02 5.76
N ILE A 166 -15.90 7.47 6.77
CA ILE A 166 -17.31 7.06 6.71
C ILE A 166 -18.06 7.41 8.00
N GLY A 167 -19.37 7.25 8.00
CA GLY A 167 -20.18 7.47 9.19
C GLY A 167 -20.24 8.94 9.60
N ASN A 168 -19.70 9.25 10.76
CA ASN A 168 -19.64 10.62 11.28
C ASN A 168 -18.55 11.47 10.62
N TYR A 169 -17.73 10.87 9.77
CA TYR A 169 -16.64 11.52 9.07
C TYR A 169 -16.80 11.35 7.55
N SER A 170 -16.11 12.19 6.80
CA SER A 170 -16.10 12.16 5.33
C SER A 170 -14.73 12.60 4.81
N GLY A 171 -14.48 12.38 3.52
CA GLY A 171 -13.21 12.72 2.89
C GLY A 171 -12.25 11.55 2.80
N THR A 172 -11.00 11.82 2.45
CA THR A 172 -9.98 10.81 2.22
C THR A 172 -8.62 11.25 2.74
N ALA A 173 -7.79 10.28 3.07
CA ALA A 173 -6.39 10.47 3.40
C ALA A 173 -5.54 9.33 2.84
N SER A 174 -4.22 9.42 2.92
CA SER A 174 -3.35 8.31 2.55
C SER A 174 -2.00 8.38 3.24
N THR A 175 -1.37 7.23 3.38
CA THR A 175 0.02 7.08 3.82
C THR A 175 0.70 5.99 3.00
N THR A 176 1.99 5.77 3.20
CA THR A 176 2.77 4.75 2.50
C THR A 176 3.53 3.88 3.49
N PHE A 177 3.90 2.68 3.06
CA PHE A 177 4.85 1.82 3.76
C PHE A 177 5.76 1.14 2.75
N ASP A 178 6.93 0.69 3.20
CA ASP A 178 7.88 0.01 2.33
C ASP A 178 7.69 -1.51 2.43
N ILE A 179 7.72 -2.18 1.27
CA ILE A 179 7.86 -3.63 1.16
C ILE A 179 9.30 -3.90 0.75
N ILE A 180 10.08 -4.50 1.64
CA ILE A 180 11.48 -4.85 1.38
C ILE A 180 11.58 -6.23 0.74
N ALA A 181 12.54 -6.41 -0.15
CA ALA A 181 12.80 -7.69 -0.79
C ALA A 181 13.14 -8.78 0.24
N ASP A 182 12.65 -10.01 0.02
CA ASP A 182 13.07 -11.14 0.86
C ASP A 182 14.52 -11.54 0.54
N VAL A 183 15.34 -11.70 1.57
CA VAL A 183 16.75 -12.03 1.44
C VAL A 183 16.91 -13.54 1.26
N LEU A 184 17.33 -13.95 0.07
CA LEU A 184 17.62 -15.34 -0.27
C LEU A 184 19.13 -15.62 -0.22
N ASN A 185 19.47 -16.84 0.17
CA ASN A 185 20.84 -17.36 0.19
C ASN A 185 20.84 -18.85 -0.21
N GLN A 186 22.01 -19.46 -0.22
CA GLN A 186 22.20 -20.88 -0.59
C GLN A 186 21.35 -21.85 0.23
N GLU A 187 21.06 -21.53 1.49
CA GLU A 187 20.31 -22.41 2.40
C GLU A 187 18.81 -22.36 2.19
N LYS A 188 18.29 -21.22 1.68
CA LYS A 188 16.87 -20.98 1.45
C LYS A 188 16.37 -21.50 0.09
N VAL A 189 17.28 -21.67 -0.87
CA VAL A 189 16.90 -22.02 -2.24
C VAL A 189 17.34 -23.43 -2.60
N ASN A 190 16.56 -24.11 -3.42
CA ASN A 190 16.92 -25.36 -4.06
C ASN A 190 17.37 -25.04 -5.49
N ILE A 191 18.64 -25.33 -5.80
CA ILE A 191 19.22 -25.13 -7.12
C ILE A 191 19.43 -26.51 -7.73
N SER A 192 18.83 -26.75 -8.92
CA SER A 192 19.01 -28.04 -9.61
C SER A 192 20.48 -28.25 -9.98
N GLU A 193 20.93 -29.50 -9.91
CA GLU A 193 22.22 -29.89 -10.47
C GLU A 193 22.23 -29.60 -11.98
N THR A 194 23.36 -29.08 -12.45
CA THR A 194 23.61 -28.85 -13.86
C THR A 194 24.45 -30.01 -14.39
N ALA A 195 23.92 -30.75 -15.36
CA ALA A 195 24.66 -31.84 -16.00
C ALA A 195 26.00 -31.34 -16.59
N ALA A 196 27.01 -32.24 -16.62
CA ALA A 196 28.28 -31.96 -17.26
C ALA A 196 28.08 -31.57 -18.74
N GLN A 197 28.85 -30.57 -19.16
CA GLN A 197 28.82 -30.02 -20.50
C GLN A 197 30.10 -30.43 -21.25
N THR A 198 30.00 -30.62 -22.57
CA THR A 198 31.20 -30.89 -23.38
C THR A 198 31.83 -29.58 -23.85
N TYR A 199 33.15 -29.51 -23.85
CA TYR A 199 33.90 -28.37 -24.37
C TYR A 199 33.46 -28.04 -25.83
N THR A 200 33.20 -26.76 -26.06
CA THR A 200 32.74 -26.25 -27.38
C THR A 200 33.65 -25.23 -28.02
N GLY A 201 34.70 -24.78 -27.30
CA GLY A 201 35.56 -23.64 -27.69
C GLY A 201 34.96 -22.26 -27.37
N SER A 202 33.75 -22.20 -26.88
CA SER A 202 33.02 -20.97 -26.53
C SER A 202 32.49 -21.02 -25.10
N ALA A 203 32.05 -19.88 -24.56
CA ALA A 203 31.49 -19.81 -23.23
C ALA A 203 30.20 -20.64 -23.13
N ILE A 204 30.10 -21.50 -22.12
CA ILE A 204 28.98 -22.39 -21.83
C ILE A 204 28.16 -21.79 -20.69
N THR A 205 26.88 -21.55 -20.90
CA THR A 205 26.02 -20.78 -19.96
C THR A 205 24.70 -21.50 -19.66
N PRO A 206 24.73 -22.69 -19.02
CA PRO A 206 23.54 -23.43 -18.66
C PRO A 206 22.73 -22.67 -17.62
N THR A 207 21.40 -22.78 -17.69
CA THR A 207 20.51 -22.13 -16.72
C THR A 207 19.95 -23.20 -15.78
N PRO A 208 20.41 -23.25 -14.51
CA PRO A 208 19.84 -24.14 -13.51
C PRO A 208 18.42 -23.73 -13.14
N THR A 209 17.58 -24.69 -12.76
CA THR A 209 16.29 -24.39 -12.14
C THR A 209 16.51 -23.99 -10.69
N ILE A 210 15.94 -22.88 -10.27
CA ILE A 210 16.06 -22.36 -8.90
C ILE A 210 14.65 -22.29 -8.29
N LYS A 211 14.47 -22.89 -7.13
CA LYS A 211 13.22 -22.86 -6.37
C LYS A 211 13.41 -22.26 -4.99
N TYR A 212 12.41 -21.47 -4.57
CA TYR A 212 12.24 -21.01 -3.20
C TYR A 212 10.92 -21.55 -2.67
N GLY A 213 10.99 -22.54 -1.79
CA GLY A 213 9.84 -23.38 -1.45
C GLY A 213 9.25 -24.04 -2.70
N GLU A 214 7.96 -23.86 -2.92
CA GLU A 214 7.26 -24.39 -4.12
C GLU A 214 7.34 -23.44 -5.34
N VAL A 215 7.87 -22.24 -5.16
CA VAL A 215 7.96 -21.23 -6.23
C VAL A 215 9.20 -21.46 -7.08
N THR A 216 9.03 -21.65 -8.39
CA THR A 216 10.15 -21.62 -9.34
C THR A 216 10.46 -20.18 -9.70
N LEU A 217 11.70 -19.75 -9.42
CA LEU A 217 12.16 -18.39 -9.72
C LEU A 217 12.44 -18.24 -11.22
N VAL A 218 12.21 -17.04 -11.73
CA VAL A 218 12.32 -16.70 -13.16
C VAL A 218 13.57 -15.86 -13.40
N LYS A 219 14.44 -16.33 -14.31
CA LYS A 219 15.62 -15.58 -14.73
C LYS A 219 15.24 -14.21 -15.29
N ASP A 220 16.08 -13.21 -15.05
CA ASP A 220 15.95 -11.80 -15.45
C ASP A 220 14.76 -11.06 -14.80
N LYS A 221 13.94 -11.76 -13.98
CA LYS A 221 12.89 -11.18 -13.13
C LYS A 221 13.20 -11.32 -11.65
N ASP A 222 13.58 -12.53 -11.23
CA ASP A 222 13.81 -12.87 -9.83
C ASP A 222 15.29 -13.06 -9.52
N TYR A 223 16.12 -13.34 -10.54
CA TYR A 223 17.57 -13.48 -10.42
C TYR A 223 18.30 -13.25 -11.73
N ASN A 224 19.58 -12.89 -11.63
CA ASN A 224 20.55 -12.85 -12.73
C ASN A 224 21.63 -13.92 -12.54
N LEU A 225 22.24 -14.38 -13.63
CA LEU A 225 23.36 -15.33 -13.63
C LEU A 225 24.62 -14.68 -14.19
N THR A 226 25.76 -15.00 -13.57
CA THR A 226 27.09 -14.75 -14.12
C THR A 226 27.93 -16.02 -14.02
N TYR A 227 28.88 -16.16 -14.94
CA TYR A 227 29.69 -17.38 -15.07
C TYR A 227 31.17 -17.03 -15.02
N THR A 228 31.95 -17.93 -14.41
CA THR A 228 33.42 -17.90 -14.47
C THR A 228 33.95 -19.28 -14.81
N ASP A 229 35.13 -19.33 -15.43
CA ASP A 229 35.82 -20.56 -15.85
C ASP A 229 34.97 -21.45 -16.79
N ASN A 230 34.02 -20.85 -17.53
CA ASN A 230 32.99 -21.53 -18.32
C ASN A 230 33.37 -21.73 -19.80
N VAL A 231 34.64 -21.68 -20.15
CA VAL A 231 35.14 -21.92 -21.54
C VAL A 231 35.94 -23.18 -21.61
N ASN A 232 36.89 -23.40 -20.70
CA ASN A 232 37.84 -24.52 -20.76
C ASN A 232 37.37 -25.72 -19.92
N VAL A 233 37.95 -26.89 -20.18
CA VAL A 233 37.73 -28.11 -19.39
C VAL A 233 38.07 -27.87 -17.93
N GLY A 234 37.19 -28.31 -17.02
CA GLY A 234 37.28 -28.13 -15.59
C GLY A 234 35.92 -27.75 -14.98
N THR A 235 35.95 -27.27 -13.74
CA THR A 235 34.79 -26.86 -13.00
C THR A 235 34.49 -25.38 -13.25
N ALA A 236 33.36 -25.10 -13.91
CA ALA A 236 32.81 -23.75 -14.09
C ALA A 236 31.93 -23.36 -12.91
N LYS A 237 31.96 -22.08 -12.54
CA LYS A 237 31.11 -21.53 -11.47
C LYS A 237 29.96 -20.70 -12.04
N VAL A 238 28.76 -20.86 -11.47
CA VAL A 238 27.58 -20.05 -11.72
C VAL A 238 27.27 -19.23 -10.47
N SER A 239 27.34 -17.92 -10.58
CA SER A 239 26.93 -17.02 -9.49
C SER A 239 25.53 -16.49 -9.77
N ILE A 240 24.69 -16.50 -8.75
CA ILE A 240 23.27 -16.12 -8.77
C ILE A 240 23.13 -14.86 -7.93
N ALA A 241 22.61 -13.78 -8.51
CA ALA A 241 22.24 -12.56 -7.81
C ALA A 241 20.72 -12.43 -7.85
N PHE A 242 20.07 -12.49 -6.69
CA PHE A 242 18.61 -12.31 -6.58
C PHE A 242 18.24 -10.83 -6.76
N ILE A 243 17.13 -10.58 -7.45
CA ILE A 243 16.65 -9.23 -7.83
C ILE A 243 15.15 -9.11 -7.68
N GLY A 244 14.61 -7.88 -7.82
CA GLY A 244 13.18 -7.61 -7.79
C GLY A 244 12.59 -7.80 -6.40
N ASN A 245 11.72 -8.78 -6.25
CA ASN A 245 11.11 -9.12 -4.96
C ASN A 245 12.05 -9.87 -4.01
N TYR A 246 13.23 -10.21 -4.48
CA TYR A 246 14.27 -10.94 -3.74
C TYR A 246 15.57 -10.16 -3.75
N SER A 247 16.44 -10.51 -2.83
CA SER A 247 17.80 -9.97 -2.72
C SER A 247 18.75 -11.03 -2.18
N GLY A 248 20.06 -10.75 -2.24
CA GLY A 248 21.09 -11.69 -1.79
C GLY A 248 21.70 -12.50 -2.93
N THR A 249 22.45 -13.55 -2.60
CA THR A 249 23.22 -14.34 -3.58
C THR A 249 23.27 -15.82 -3.23
N ALA A 250 23.46 -16.64 -4.26
CA ALA A 250 23.77 -18.06 -4.15
C ALA A 250 24.77 -18.45 -5.27
N SER A 251 25.23 -19.68 -5.27
CA SER A 251 26.11 -20.17 -6.35
C SER A 251 25.96 -21.67 -6.56
N THR A 252 26.26 -22.12 -7.78
CA THR A 252 26.42 -23.54 -8.12
C THR A 252 27.59 -23.69 -9.08
N SER A 253 27.89 -24.92 -9.50
CA SER A 253 28.94 -25.22 -10.46
C SER A 253 28.47 -26.31 -11.43
N PHE A 254 29.20 -26.44 -12.53
CA PHE A 254 29.06 -27.56 -13.45
C PHE A 254 30.40 -27.93 -14.02
N GLU A 255 30.57 -29.18 -14.46
CA GLU A 255 31.80 -29.67 -15.09
C GLU A 255 31.77 -29.43 -16.60
N ILE A 256 32.88 -29.01 -17.15
CA ILE A 256 33.17 -28.99 -18.58
C ILE A 256 34.12 -30.15 -18.88
N THR A 257 33.68 -31.14 -19.63
CA THR A 257 34.47 -32.31 -20.01
C THR A 257 35.16 -32.11 -21.37
N ALA A 258 36.24 -32.79 -21.58
CA ALA A 258 36.93 -32.73 -22.87
C ALA A 258 36.03 -33.25 -23.99
N ARG A 259 36.11 -32.60 -25.16
CA ARG A 259 35.51 -33.10 -26.40
C ARG A 259 36.32 -34.26 -26.92
N ILE A 260 35.68 -35.37 -27.21
CA ILE A 260 36.30 -36.53 -27.87
C ILE A 260 36.47 -36.20 -29.34
N VAL A 261 37.70 -36.29 -29.85
CA VAL A 261 38.02 -36.14 -31.27
C VAL A 261 38.14 -37.55 -31.87
N SER A 262 37.25 -37.89 -32.80
CA SER A 262 37.31 -39.14 -33.57
C SER A 262 37.94 -38.91 -34.95
N GLU A 263 38.25 -40.01 -35.65
CA GLU A 263 38.75 -39.94 -37.05
C GLU A 263 37.74 -39.28 -38.01
N ASP A 264 36.47 -39.34 -37.70
CA ASP A 264 35.37 -38.76 -38.50
C ASP A 264 35.05 -37.32 -38.14
N ASP A 265 35.73 -36.71 -37.17
CA ASP A 265 35.48 -35.37 -36.73
C ASP A 265 35.95 -34.33 -37.78
N LYS A 266 34.97 -33.86 -38.58
CA LYS A 266 35.18 -32.88 -39.66
C LYS A 266 35.49 -31.47 -39.17
N THR A 267 35.42 -31.23 -37.87
CA THR A 267 35.77 -29.92 -37.27
C THR A 267 37.25 -29.82 -36.97
N ILE A 268 37.94 -30.94 -36.88
CA ILE A 268 39.41 -31.00 -36.78
C ILE A 268 39.98 -31.27 -38.17
N ILE A 269 40.79 -30.38 -38.67
CA ILE A 269 41.49 -30.50 -39.93
C ILE A 269 42.96 -30.77 -39.65
N ILE A 270 43.49 -31.87 -40.14
CA ILE A 270 44.93 -32.13 -40.19
C ILE A 270 45.36 -31.89 -41.63
N GLN A 271 46.19 -30.85 -41.81
CA GLN A 271 46.70 -30.53 -43.15
C GLN A 271 47.68 -31.61 -43.62
N ALA A 272 47.64 -31.92 -44.92
CA ALA A 272 48.59 -32.85 -45.50
C ALA A 272 50.04 -32.39 -45.27
N ILE A 273 50.88 -33.32 -44.83
CA ILE A 273 52.25 -33.06 -44.66
C ILE A 273 52.92 -33.03 -46.06
N PRO A 274 53.58 -31.94 -46.48
CA PRO A 274 54.24 -31.88 -47.77
C PRO A 274 55.38 -32.90 -47.87
N ASN A 275 55.69 -33.35 -49.09
CA ASN A 275 56.80 -34.24 -49.32
C ASN A 275 58.10 -33.70 -48.75
N GLN A 276 58.85 -34.56 -48.08
CA GLN A 276 60.12 -34.20 -47.45
C GLN A 276 61.32 -34.75 -48.33
N THR A 277 62.39 -34.03 -48.37
CA THR A 277 63.62 -34.47 -49.05
C THR A 277 64.44 -35.33 -48.08
N TYR A 278 64.98 -36.44 -48.56
CA TYR A 278 65.85 -37.31 -47.78
C TYR A 278 67.07 -36.54 -47.24
N THR A 279 67.34 -36.59 -45.94
CA THR A 279 68.43 -35.85 -45.26
C THR A 279 69.50 -36.72 -44.68
N GLY A 280 69.41 -38.08 -44.77
CA GLY A 280 70.29 -39.02 -44.10
C GLY A 280 70.07 -39.18 -42.61
N SER A 281 69.09 -38.48 -42.06
CA SER A 281 68.68 -38.48 -40.65
C SER A 281 67.12 -38.62 -40.54
N GLU A 282 66.64 -38.91 -39.32
CA GLU A 282 65.20 -38.95 -39.05
C GLU A 282 64.52 -37.62 -39.41
N ILE A 283 63.45 -37.65 -40.16
CA ILE A 283 62.65 -36.47 -40.55
C ILE A 283 61.34 -36.48 -39.71
N LYS A 284 61.13 -35.38 -38.94
CA LYS A 284 60.00 -35.18 -38.05
C LYS A 284 59.19 -33.94 -38.46
N PRO A 285 58.38 -34.02 -39.50
CA PRO A 285 57.55 -32.90 -39.91
C PRO A 285 56.45 -32.67 -38.86
N GLU A 286 56.20 -31.40 -38.53
CA GLU A 286 55.06 -31.03 -37.69
C GLU A 286 53.80 -30.81 -38.53
N PRO A 287 52.73 -31.55 -38.29
CA PRO A 287 51.47 -31.33 -38.98
C PRO A 287 50.78 -30.05 -38.45
N VAL A 288 50.11 -29.28 -39.31
CA VAL A 288 49.19 -28.21 -38.92
C VAL A 288 47.85 -28.80 -38.60
N ILE A 289 47.38 -28.60 -37.36
CA ILE A 289 46.07 -29.05 -36.89
C ILE A 289 45.22 -27.80 -36.64
N ILE A 290 44.01 -27.76 -37.24
CA ILE A 290 43.07 -26.65 -37.12
C ILE A 290 41.80 -27.18 -36.49
N ASP A 291 41.36 -26.57 -35.39
CA ASP A 291 40.02 -26.74 -34.83
C ASP A 291 39.12 -25.60 -35.35
N LYS A 292 38.06 -25.93 -36.11
CA LYS A 292 37.13 -24.93 -36.65
C LYS A 292 36.19 -24.32 -35.61
N ASN A 293 36.15 -24.89 -34.40
CA ASN A 293 35.30 -24.41 -33.31
C ASN A 293 36.02 -23.45 -32.35
N ARG A 294 37.27 -23.14 -32.66
CA ARG A 294 38.11 -22.30 -31.80
C ARG A 294 38.47 -20.92 -32.42
#